data_65ce96e226b38fba0515da146e219d4f
#
_entry.id   65ce96e226b38fba0515da146e219d4f
#
_cell.length_a   1.000
_cell.length_b   1.000
_cell.length_c   1.000
_cell.angle_alpha   90.00
_cell.angle_beta   90.00
_cell.angle_gamma   90.00
#
_symmetry.space_group_name_H-M   'P 1'
#
loop_
_entity.id
_entity.type
_entity.pdbx_description
1 polymer ?
#
loop_
_entity_poly.entity_id
_entity_poly.type
_entity_poly.pdbx_seq_one_letter_code
_entity_poly.pdbx_strand_id
1 'polypeptide(L)'
;VIRRHAAVGLASGVAWGVAARIWMRLITSSPEFSWEGTLTIIGTAGLAGLCLGIVTGAGRAGRSRWWRLTAIPSLVLFMSPGLVFLPALLLGGWSFAGRGPLPLRRVVGGVGLLAPPGLAWVFVSTDLTVVSPGTAQIFVGAAVLGLAMAFGGRGMFRRSDDPGTVVVDSDPNDRQHVPRAAHRLSRAGLVDRRSR
;
A
#
# COMPACT_ATOMS: atom_id res chain seq x y z
N VAL A 1 3.63 0.94 -18.28
CA VAL A 1 3.78 0.62 -16.83
C VAL A 1 2.89 1.52 -15.99
N ILE A 2 3.03 2.86 -16.04
CA ILE A 2 2.28 3.80 -15.18
C ILE A 2 0.77 3.66 -15.36
N ARG A 3 0.25 3.63 -16.60
CA ARG A 3 -1.18 3.48 -16.89
C ARG A 3 -1.79 2.23 -16.25
N ARG A 4 -1.10 1.08 -16.33
CA ARG A 4 -1.58 -0.16 -15.71
C ARG A 4 -1.67 -0.05 -14.20
N HIS A 5 -0.66 0.54 -13.54
CA HIS A 5 -0.67 0.73 -12.09
C HIS A 5 -1.70 1.76 -11.64
N ALA A 6 -1.93 2.81 -12.43
CA ALA A 6 -2.99 3.79 -12.19
C ALA A 6 -4.39 3.14 -12.26
N ALA A 7 -4.64 2.32 -13.28
CA ALA A 7 -5.91 1.59 -13.42
C ALA A 7 -6.13 0.58 -12.28
N VAL A 8 -5.09 -0.18 -11.91
CA VAL A 8 -5.15 -1.10 -10.77
C VAL A 8 -5.38 -0.34 -9.46
N GLY A 9 -4.70 0.80 -9.28
CA GLY A 9 -4.90 1.65 -8.11
C GLY A 9 -6.32 2.18 -8.02
N LEU A 10 -6.87 2.69 -9.12
CA LEU A 10 -8.26 3.16 -9.20
C LEU A 10 -9.25 2.03 -8.85
N ALA A 11 -9.11 0.88 -9.48
CA ALA A 11 -9.98 -0.27 -9.24
C ALA A 11 -9.91 -0.75 -7.78
N SER A 12 -8.70 -0.81 -7.21
CA SER A 12 -8.50 -1.18 -5.80
C SER A 12 -9.10 -0.14 -4.85
N GLY A 13 -8.98 1.15 -5.16
CA GLY A 13 -9.58 2.22 -4.37
C GLY A 13 -11.10 2.18 -4.40
N VAL A 14 -11.70 1.98 -5.57
CA VAL A 14 -13.16 1.80 -5.71
C VAL A 14 -13.64 0.58 -4.93
N ALA A 15 -12.97 -0.58 -5.07
CA ALA A 15 -13.33 -1.79 -4.34
C ALA A 15 -13.24 -1.58 -2.83
N TRP A 16 -12.20 -0.89 -2.34
CA TRP A 16 -12.06 -0.53 -0.93
C TRP A 16 -13.17 0.42 -0.48
N GLY A 17 -13.51 1.44 -1.28
CA GLY A 17 -14.59 2.39 -0.98
C GLY A 17 -15.96 1.70 -0.86
N VAL A 18 -16.24 0.74 -1.74
CA VAL A 18 -17.46 -0.09 -1.67
C VAL A 18 -17.46 -0.92 -0.38
N ALA A 19 -16.35 -1.60 -0.06
CA ALA A 19 -16.23 -2.39 1.17
C ALA A 19 -16.37 -1.52 2.42
N ALA A 20 -15.77 -0.34 2.45
CA ALA A 20 -15.90 0.62 3.55
C ALA A 20 -17.36 1.09 3.70
N ARG A 21 -18.06 1.34 2.59
CA ARG A 21 -19.48 1.75 2.62
C ARG A 21 -20.37 0.62 3.13
N ILE A 22 -20.13 -0.62 2.72
CA ILE A 22 -20.85 -1.79 3.24
C ILE A 22 -20.60 -1.92 4.74
N TRP A 23 -19.35 -1.84 5.18
CA TRP A 23 -18.99 -1.93 6.60
C TRP A 23 -19.67 -0.83 7.43
N MET A 24 -19.65 0.43 6.98
CA MET A 24 -20.34 1.52 7.65
C MET A 24 -21.83 1.25 7.83
N ARG A 25 -22.47 0.62 6.85
CA ARG A 25 -23.87 0.25 6.94
C ARG A 25 -24.15 -0.86 7.94
N LEU A 26 -23.22 -1.80 8.08
CA LEU A 26 -23.36 -2.90 9.03
C LEU A 26 -23.21 -2.46 10.48
N ILE A 27 -22.52 -1.33 10.72
CA ILE A 27 -22.28 -0.81 12.08
C ILE A 27 -23.24 0.33 12.48
N THR A 28 -24.06 0.83 11.57
CA THR A 28 -25.00 1.93 11.83
C THR A 28 -26.38 1.38 12.16
N SER A 29 -26.99 1.85 13.23
CA SER A 29 -28.32 1.43 13.70
C SER A 29 -29.47 1.90 12.81
N SER A 30 -29.32 3.07 12.17
CA SER A 30 -30.28 3.65 11.24
C SER A 30 -29.59 3.93 9.90
N PRO A 31 -29.52 2.93 9.00
CA PRO A 31 -28.81 3.09 7.74
C PRO A 31 -29.62 3.95 6.76
N GLU A 32 -29.50 5.26 6.85
CA GLU A 32 -30.01 6.15 5.82
C GLU A 32 -29.19 5.99 4.53
N PHE A 33 -29.88 5.77 3.41
CA PHE A 33 -29.24 5.66 2.12
C PHE A 33 -29.16 7.03 1.45
N SER A 34 -27.95 7.55 1.31
CA SER A 34 -27.67 8.73 0.50
C SER A 34 -26.78 8.32 -0.69
N TRP A 35 -27.28 8.54 -1.90
CA TRP A 35 -26.49 8.39 -3.12
C TRP A 35 -25.28 9.31 -3.11
N GLU A 36 -25.45 10.55 -2.68
CA GLU A 36 -24.40 11.55 -2.60
C GLU A 36 -23.26 11.07 -1.69
N GLY A 37 -23.56 10.64 -0.45
CA GLY A 37 -22.56 10.12 0.46
C GLY A 37 -21.88 8.84 -0.06
N THR A 38 -22.63 7.98 -0.75
CA THR A 38 -22.07 6.75 -1.31
C THR A 38 -21.09 7.05 -2.44
N LEU A 39 -21.48 7.92 -3.39
CA LEU A 39 -20.63 8.33 -4.52
C LEU A 39 -19.40 9.11 -4.04
N THR A 40 -19.55 9.94 -3.03
CA THR A 40 -18.43 10.68 -2.43
C THR A 40 -17.41 9.74 -1.85
N ILE A 41 -17.81 8.73 -1.05
CA ILE A 41 -16.89 7.78 -0.44
C ILE A 41 -16.19 6.93 -1.50
N ILE A 42 -16.94 6.37 -2.45
CA ILE A 42 -16.38 5.54 -3.51
C ILE A 42 -15.48 6.37 -4.44
N GLY A 43 -15.90 7.58 -4.78
CA GLY A 43 -15.17 8.49 -5.67
C GLY A 43 -13.84 8.94 -5.05
N THR A 44 -13.87 9.38 -3.78
CA THR A 44 -12.65 9.80 -3.06
C THR A 44 -11.68 8.65 -2.86
N ALA A 45 -12.19 7.45 -2.51
CA ALA A 45 -11.36 6.25 -2.39
C ALA A 45 -10.75 5.83 -3.74
N GLY A 46 -11.54 5.92 -4.83
CA GLY A 46 -11.05 5.66 -6.18
C GLY A 46 -9.95 6.63 -6.61
N LEU A 47 -10.15 7.94 -6.39
CA LEU A 47 -9.15 8.97 -6.68
C LEU A 47 -7.87 8.78 -5.86
N ALA A 48 -8.00 8.48 -4.57
CA ALA A 48 -6.85 8.19 -3.72
C ALA A 48 -6.09 6.95 -4.22
N GLY A 49 -6.80 5.88 -4.56
CA GLY A 49 -6.21 4.68 -5.16
C GLY A 49 -5.51 4.97 -6.50
N LEU A 50 -6.10 5.82 -7.36
CA LEU A 50 -5.48 6.28 -8.59
C LEU A 50 -4.14 6.99 -8.33
N CYS A 51 -4.11 7.94 -7.40
CA CYS A 51 -2.90 8.65 -7.02
C CYS A 51 -1.81 7.70 -6.50
N LEU A 52 -2.16 6.76 -5.63
CA LEU A 52 -1.24 5.72 -5.13
C LEU A 52 -0.72 4.81 -6.24
N GLY A 53 -1.59 4.46 -7.19
CA GLY A 53 -1.23 3.68 -8.37
C GLY A 53 -0.24 4.42 -9.26
N ILE A 54 -0.43 5.73 -9.48
CA ILE A 54 0.49 6.58 -10.24
C ILE A 54 1.86 6.64 -9.55
N VAL A 55 1.90 6.89 -8.23
CA VAL A 55 3.16 6.91 -7.44
C VAL A 55 3.91 5.60 -7.58
N THR A 56 3.21 4.47 -7.42
CA THR A 56 3.79 3.13 -7.53
C THR A 56 4.31 2.86 -8.95
N GLY A 57 3.55 3.24 -9.96
CA GLY A 57 3.94 3.09 -11.37
C GLY A 57 5.11 3.98 -11.77
N ALA A 58 5.15 5.22 -11.28
CA ALA A 58 6.26 6.15 -11.51
C ALA A 58 7.54 5.69 -10.83
N GLY A 59 7.44 5.15 -9.60
CA GLY A 59 8.57 4.56 -8.89
C GLY A 59 9.18 3.38 -9.66
N ARG A 60 8.35 2.48 -10.21
CA ARG A 60 8.81 1.35 -11.04
C ARG A 60 9.36 1.76 -12.40
N ALA A 61 8.92 2.91 -12.92
CA ALA A 61 9.43 3.47 -14.18
C ALA A 61 10.72 4.30 -13.99
N GLY A 62 11.33 4.29 -12.80
CA GLY A 62 12.55 5.06 -12.50
C GLY A 62 12.37 6.57 -12.60
N ARG A 63 11.14 7.08 -12.51
CA ARG A 63 10.85 8.51 -12.59
C ARG A 63 11.32 9.26 -11.36
N SER A 64 11.57 10.56 -11.51
CA SER A 64 12.01 11.51 -10.48
C SER A 64 11.18 11.39 -9.19
N ARG A 65 11.85 11.64 -8.03
CA ARG A 65 11.20 11.62 -6.70
C ARG A 65 10.03 12.61 -6.55
N TRP A 66 9.93 13.62 -7.43
CA TRP A 66 8.83 14.57 -7.46
C TRP A 66 7.45 13.91 -7.70
N TRP A 67 7.42 12.77 -8.40
CA TRP A 67 6.19 11.99 -8.59
C TRP A 67 5.61 11.45 -7.28
N ARG A 68 6.38 11.42 -6.20
CA ARG A 68 5.88 11.05 -4.86
C ARG A 68 4.95 12.11 -4.28
N LEU A 69 5.03 13.36 -4.75
CA LEU A 69 4.11 14.43 -4.34
C LEU A 69 2.66 14.15 -4.78
N THR A 70 2.44 13.33 -5.80
CA THR A 70 1.09 12.89 -6.18
C THR A 70 0.43 11.98 -5.12
N ALA A 71 1.16 11.56 -4.09
CA ALA A 71 0.58 10.91 -2.91
C ALA A 71 -0.13 11.92 -1.97
N ILE A 72 0.25 13.21 -1.99
CA ILE A 72 -0.33 14.23 -1.11
C ILE A 72 -1.85 14.36 -1.30
N PRO A 73 -2.38 14.48 -2.54
CA PRO A 73 -3.82 14.49 -2.74
C PRO A 73 -4.53 13.27 -2.17
N SER A 74 -3.92 12.07 -2.23
CA SER A 74 -4.53 10.88 -1.64
C SER A 74 -4.61 10.97 -0.13
N LEU A 75 -3.60 11.53 0.54
CA LEU A 75 -3.63 11.75 1.99
C LEU A 75 -4.71 12.77 2.38
N VAL A 76 -4.83 13.87 1.63
CA VAL A 76 -5.85 14.89 1.87
C VAL A 76 -7.27 14.33 1.68
N LEU A 77 -7.50 13.54 0.61
CA LEU A 77 -8.78 12.89 0.37
C LEU A 77 -9.18 11.91 1.48
N PHE A 78 -8.19 11.29 2.15
CA PHE A 78 -8.43 10.40 3.29
C PHE A 78 -8.63 11.13 4.63
N MET A 79 -8.41 12.44 4.71
CA MET A 79 -8.50 13.16 6.00
C MET A 79 -9.91 13.24 6.58
N SER A 80 -10.97 13.11 5.78
CA SER A 80 -12.34 13.15 6.27
C SER A 80 -12.89 11.76 6.63
N PRO A 81 -13.26 10.89 5.67
CA PRO A 81 -13.83 9.57 6.00
C PRO A 81 -12.78 8.51 6.34
N GLY A 82 -11.51 8.73 5.98
CA GLY A 82 -10.43 7.75 6.06
C GLY A 82 -9.40 7.98 7.14
N LEU A 83 -9.56 9.02 7.99
CA LEU A 83 -8.58 9.35 9.03
C LEU A 83 -8.26 8.16 9.94
N VAL A 84 -9.27 7.35 10.25
CA VAL A 84 -9.14 6.13 11.05
C VAL A 84 -8.15 5.13 10.43
N PHE A 85 -8.06 5.09 9.10
CA PHE A 85 -7.19 4.15 8.37
C PHE A 85 -5.83 4.73 7.99
N LEU A 86 -5.58 6.01 8.25
CA LEU A 86 -4.31 6.66 7.94
C LEU A 86 -3.10 5.99 8.62
N PRO A 87 -3.17 5.59 9.91
CA PRO A 87 -2.09 4.84 10.54
C PRO A 87 -1.79 3.52 9.83
N ALA A 88 -2.82 2.79 9.39
CA ALA A 88 -2.61 1.54 8.65
C ALA A 88 -1.94 1.79 7.29
N LEU A 89 -2.34 2.84 6.56
CA LEU A 89 -1.73 3.22 5.30
C LEU A 89 -0.24 3.57 5.45
N LEU A 90 0.10 4.40 6.43
CA LEU A 90 1.46 4.92 6.61
C LEU A 90 2.35 3.92 7.35
N LEU A 91 1.99 3.54 8.58
CA LEU A 91 2.82 2.68 9.43
C LEU A 91 2.79 1.23 8.95
N GLY A 92 1.60 0.72 8.64
CA GLY A 92 1.43 -0.61 8.04
C GLY A 92 2.11 -0.69 6.68
N GLY A 93 1.88 0.28 5.80
CA GLY A 93 2.50 0.36 4.48
C GLY A 93 4.03 0.39 4.53
N TRP A 94 4.60 1.17 5.45
CA TRP A 94 6.05 1.21 5.69
C TRP A 94 6.59 -0.14 6.18
N SER A 95 5.92 -0.77 7.14
CA SER A 95 6.29 -2.08 7.68
C SER A 95 6.28 -3.16 6.60
N PHE A 96 5.24 -3.21 5.77
CA PHE A 96 5.13 -4.16 4.65
C PHE A 96 6.07 -3.87 3.48
N ALA A 97 6.59 -2.66 3.38
CA ALA A 97 7.63 -2.33 2.40
C ALA A 97 8.99 -2.97 2.70
N GLY A 98 9.16 -3.56 3.87
CA GLY A 98 10.36 -4.32 4.20
C GLY A 98 11.56 -3.49 4.67
N ARG A 99 11.37 -2.23 5.06
CA ARG A 99 12.45 -1.33 5.47
C ARG A 99 12.70 -1.31 6.96
N GLY A 100 13.98 -1.26 7.34
CA GLY A 100 14.41 -1.20 8.73
C GLY A 100 14.52 -2.56 9.40
N PRO A 101 15.01 -2.59 10.65
CA PRO A 101 15.21 -3.81 11.41
C PRO A 101 13.89 -4.50 11.71
N LEU A 102 13.90 -5.83 11.72
CA LEU A 102 12.71 -6.66 11.88
C LEU A 102 11.88 -6.34 13.14
N PRO A 103 12.48 -6.11 14.33
CA PRO A 103 11.70 -5.78 15.52
C PRO A 103 10.94 -4.45 15.37
N LEU A 104 11.59 -3.42 14.83
CA LEU A 104 10.95 -2.13 14.60
C LEU A 104 9.77 -2.24 13.62
N ARG A 105 9.94 -3.02 12.54
CA ARG A 105 8.88 -3.27 11.58
C ARG A 105 7.67 -3.98 12.20
N ARG A 106 7.91 -4.96 13.09
CA ARG A 106 6.81 -5.65 13.80
C ARG A 106 6.04 -4.70 14.70
N VAL A 107 6.75 -3.87 15.47
CA VAL A 107 6.11 -2.89 16.38
C VAL A 107 5.32 -1.85 15.58
N VAL A 108 5.95 -1.19 14.61
CA VAL A 108 5.32 -0.15 13.80
C VAL A 108 4.15 -0.70 12.97
N GLY A 109 4.32 -1.90 12.40
CA GLY A 109 3.26 -2.58 11.68
C GLY A 109 2.10 -2.98 12.57
N GLY A 110 2.39 -3.49 13.77
CA GLY A 110 1.38 -3.81 14.79
C GLY A 110 0.57 -2.58 15.19
N VAL A 111 1.24 -1.45 15.51
CA VAL A 111 0.57 -0.17 15.81
C VAL A 111 -0.29 0.27 14.63
N GLY A 112 0.26 0.24 13.41
CA GLY A 112 -0.48 0.63 12.21
C GLY A 112 -1.74 -0.20 11.96
N LEU A 113 -1.70 -1.51 12.23
CA LEU A 113 -2.84 -2.42 12.02
C LEU A 113 -3.86 -2.38 13.18
N LEU A 114 -3.40 -2.13 14.40
CA LEU A 114 -4.29 -2.05 15.58
C LEU A 114 -4.93 -0.68 15.76
N ALA A 115 -4.34 0.38 15.20
CA ALA A 115 -4.89 1.72 15.30
C ALA A 115 -6.30 1.87 14.68
N PRO A 116 -6.60 1.35 13.47
CA PRO A 116 -7.94 1.46 12.90
C PRO A 116 -9.05 0.86 13.78
N PRO A 117 -8.97 -0.38 14.27
CA PRO A 117 -9.99 -0.91 15.15
C PRO A 117 -10.08 -0.15 16.49
N GLY A 118 -8.94 0.28 17.06
CA GLY A 118 -8.92 1.09 18.26
C GLY A 118 -9.58 2.45 18.09
N LEU A 119 -9.28 3.17 17.02
CA LEU A 119 -9.91 4.44 16.70
C LEU A 119 -11.40 4.27 16.36
N ALA A 120 -11.77 3.24 15.60
CA ALA A 120 -13.15 2.94 15.31
C ALA A 120 -13.94 2.71 16.60
N TRP A 121 -13.36 1.98 17.57
CA TRP A 121 -13.97 1.78 18.89
C TRP A 121 -14.19 3.10 19.64
N VAL A 122 -13.16 3.97 19.68
CA VAL A 122 -13.28 5.28 20.34
C VAL A 122 -14.40 6.11 19.71
N PHE A 123 -14.45 6.18 18.37
CA PHE A 123 -15.53 6.92 17.68
C PHE A 123 -16.92 6.37 17.97
N VAL A 124 -17.09 5.05 17.96
CA VAL A 124 -18.36 4.40 18.24
C VAL A 124 -18.77 4.56 19.70
N SER A 125 -17.81 4.51 20.64
CA SER A 125 -18.11 4.66 22.08
C SER A 125 -18.42 6.09 22.50
N THR A 126 -17.99 7.08 21.72
CA THR A 126 -18.27 8.51 21.98
C THR A 126 -19.55 8.98 21.30
N ASP A 127 -19.99 8.31 20.25
CA ASP A 127 -21.24 8.64 19.54
C ASP A 127 -22.40 7.81 20.10
N LEU A 128 -23.18 8.43 21.02
CA LEU A 128 -24.33 7.80 21.67
C LEU A 128 -25.47 7.43 20.72
N THR A 129 -25.41 7.86 19.47
CA THR A 129 -26.41 7.54 18.44
C THR A 129 -26.17 6.18 17.78
N VAL A 130 -24.97 5.62 17.93
CA VAL A 130 -24.62 4.30 17.40
C VAL A 130 -25.07 3.22 18.38
N VAL A 131 -26.25 2.66 18.15
CA VAL A 131 -26.74 1.50 18.89
C VAL A 131 -25.91 0.28 18.49
N SER A 132 -25.17 -0.23 19.46
CA SER A 132 -24.54 -1.55 19.60
C SER A 132 -24.62 -2.52 18.40
N PRO A 133 -23.87 -2.32 17.32
CA PRO A 133 -23.49 -3.45 16.48
C PRO A 133 -22.61 -4.37 17.32
N GLY A 134 -22.67 -5.67 17.10
CA GLY A 134 -21.78 -6.58 17.81
C GLY A 134 -20.33 -6.10 17.73
N THR A 135 -19.69 -5.89 18.85
CA THR A 135 -18.32 -5.37 18.98
C THR A 135 -17.35 -6.04 17.98
N ALA A 136 -17.57 -7.33 17.72
CA ALA A 136 -16.79 -8.11 16.76
C ALA A 136 -16.86 -7.55 15.32
N GLN A 137 -18.04 -7.07 14.87
CA GLN A 137 -18.20 -6.55 13.50
C GLN A 137 -17.39 -5.26 13.28
N ILE A 138 -17.32 -4.40 14.31
CA ILE A 138 -16.53 -3.17 14.26
C ILE A 138 -15.05 -3.50 14.13
N PHE A 139 -14.53 -4.39 14.99
CA PHE A 139 -13.12 -4.75 15.00
C PHE A 139 -12.70 -5.50 13.74
N VAL A 140 -13.45 -6.50 13.34
CA VAL A 140 -13.12 -7.32 12.15
C VAL A 140 -13.15 -6.47 10.89
N GLY A 141 -14.19 -5.65 10.71
CA GLY A 141 -14.29 -4.77 9.53
C GLY A 141 -13.16 -3.74 9.48
N ALA A 142 -12.87 -3.05 10.60
CA ALA A 142 -11.78 -2.09 10.67
C ALA A 142 -10.40 -2.75 10.45
N ALA A 143 -10.18 -3.96 10.98
CA ALA A 143 -8.94 -4.70 10.78
C ALA A 143 -8.76 -5.14 9.32
N VAL A 144 -9.80 -5.66 8.68
CA VAL A 144 -9.75 -6.07 7.26
C VAL A 144 -9.50 -4.87 6.34
N LEU A 145 -10.24 -3.77 6.54
CA LEU A 145 -10.06 -2.55 5.77
C LEU A 145 -8.69 -1.91 6.01
N GLY A 146 -8.20 -1.93 7.26
CA GLY A 146 -6.88 -1.45 7.63
C GLY A 146 -5.77 -2.29 7.01
N LEU A 147 -5.92 -3.62 6.98
CA LEU A 147 -4.96 -4.51 6.33
C LEU A 147 -4.89 -4.25 4.83
N ALA A 148 -6.04 -4.10 4.16
CA ALA A 148 -6.10 -3.77 2.74
C ALA A 148 -5.38 -2.43 2.43
N MET A 149 -5.58 -1.42 3.30
CA MET A 149 -4.89 -0.13 3.20
C MET A 149 -3.38 -0.25 3.40
N ALA A 150 -2.93 -1.03 4.37
CA ALA A 150 -1.51 -1.26 4.62
C ALA A 150 -0.83 -1.93 3.41
N PHE A 151 -1.48 -2.91 2.78
CA PHE A 151 -1.00 -3.51 1.54
C PHE A 151 -0.95 -2.52 0.38
N GLY A 152 -1.95 -1.67 0.23
CA GLY A 152 -1.97 -0.59 -0.77
C GLY A 152 -0.82 0.40 -0.55
N GLY A 153 -0.61 0.83 0.70
CA GLY A 153 0.41 1.79 1.09
C GLY A 153 1.85 1.32 0.89
N ARG A 154 2.12 0.01 0.89
CA ARG A 154 3.49 -0.53 0.69
C ARG A 154 4.17 -0.01 -0.59
N GLY A 155 3.37 0.26 -1.63
CA GLY A 155 3.88 0.74 -2.92
C GLY A 155 4.55 2.11 -2.83
N MET A 156 4.10 2.97 -1.90
CA MET A 156 4.67 4.31 -1.67
C MET A 156 6.11 4.24 -1.12
N PHE A 157 6.42 3.18 -0.37
CA PHE A 157 7.69 3.02 0.34
C PHE A 157 8.68 2.10 -0.37
N ARG A 158 8.29 1.36 -1.43
CA ARG A 158 9.22 0.55 -2.21
C ARG A 158 10.20 1.42 -2.99
N ARG A 159 11.50 1.04 -2.94
CA ARG A 159 12.53 1.64 -3.80
C ARG A 159 12.50 1.00 -5.19
N SER A 160 12.82 1.82 -6.20
CA SER A 160 13.00 1.37 -7.59
C SER A 160 14.23 0.48 -7.78
N ASP A 161 15.16 0.51 -6.80
CA ASP A 161 16.47 -0.15 -6.87
C ASP A 161 16.44 -1.57 -6.27
N ASP A 162 15.27 -2.13 -5.99
CA ASP A 162 15.14 -3.49 -5.47
C ASP A 162 15.42 -4.47 -6.63
N PRO A 163 16.57 -5.16 -6.64
CA PRO A 163 16.99 -6.01 -7.77
C PRO A 163 16.02 -7.17 -8.06
N GLY A 164 15.11 -7.47 -7.12
CA GLY A 164 14.04 -8.45 -7.32
C GLY A 164 12.90 -8.00 -8.25
N THR A 165 12.94 -6.75 -8.76
CA THR A 165 11.92 -6.22 -9.69
C THR A 165 12.43 -6.05 -11.12
N VAL A 166 13.67 -6.38 -11.40
CA VAL A 166 14.11 -6.60 -12.77
C VAL A 166 13.43 -7.90 -13.22
N VAL A 167 12.24 -7.78 -13.80
CA VAL A 167 11.75 -8.77 -14.74
C VAL A 167 12.81 -8.75 -15.83
N VAL A 168 13.73 -9.70 -15.74
CA VAL A 168 14.56 -10.06 -16.87
C VAL A 168 13.57 -10.51 -17.93
N ASP A 169 13.16 -9.56 -18.79
CA ASP A 169 12.64 -9.89 -20.10
C ASP A 169 13.82 -10.57 -20.78
N SER A 170 13.95 -11.85 -20.44
CA SER A 170 14.91 -12.73 -21.08
C SER A 170 14.34 -12.95 -22.47
N ASP A 171 14.65 -12.02 -23.37
CA ASP A 171 14.56 -12.29 -24.79
C ASP A 171 15.36 -13.58 -25.01
N PRO A 172 14.71 -14.69 -25.37
CA PRO A 172 15.40 -15.97 -25.58
C PRO A 172 16.51 -15.87 -26.64
N ASN A 173 16.54 -14.79 -27.44
CA ASN A 173 17.54 -14.53 -28.46
C ASN A 173 18.80 -13.82 -27.92
N ASP A 174 18.76 -13.20 -26.73
CA ASP A 174 19.93 -12.46 -26.21
C ASP A 174 20.98 -13.35 -25.52
N ARG A 175 20.72 -14.67 -25.43
CA ARG A 175 21.70 -15.65 -24.88
C ARG A 175 22.90 -15.89 -25.81
N GLN A 176 22.92 -15.36 -27.03
CA GLN A 176 24.01 -15.62 -27.98
C GLN A 176 25.15 -14.57 -27.97
N HIS A 177 24.98 -13.47 -27.26
CA HIS A 177 26.01 -12.42 -27.20
C HIS A 177 26.61 -12.22 -25.79
N VAL A 178 26.96 -13.28 -25.09
CA VAL A 178 27.89 -13.16 -23.96
C VAL A 178 29.29 -13.01 -24.54
N PRO A 179 29.94 -11.82 -24.44
CA PRO A 179 31.28 -11.65 -24.93
C PRO A 179 32.20 -12.62 -24.19
N ARG A 180 32.88 -13.51 -24.95
CA ARG A 180 33.88 -14.48 -24.42
C ARG A 180 35.04 -13.85 -23.65
N ALA A 181 35.06 -12.52 -23.47
CA ALA A 181 36.05 -11.77 -22.70
C ALA A 181 36.01 -11.98 -21.19
N ALA A 182 34.86 -12.33 -20.61
CA ALA A 182 34.72 -12.50 -19.14
C ALA A 182 35.43 -13.77 -18.61
N HIS A 183 35.70 -14.77 -19.46
CA HIS A 183 36.33 -16.03 -19.03
C HIS A 183 37.86 -15.95 -18.87
N ARG A 184 38.52 -14.90 -19.37
CA ARG A 184 40.00 -14.75 -19.24
C ARG A 184 40.43 -14.12 -17.91
N LEU A 185 39.58 -13.33 -17.24
CA LEU A 185 39.99 -12.65 -16.00
C LEU A 185 39.84 -13.54 -14.75
N SER A 186 39.02 -14.59 -14.80
CA SER A 186 38.87 -15.54 -13.68
C SER A 186 40.06 -16.49 -13.48
N ARG A 187 40.91 -16.69 -14.53
CA ARG A 187 42.09 -17.59 -14.42
C ARG A 187 43.37 -16.87 -13.95
N ALA A 188 43.45 -15.55 -14.02
CA ALA A 188 44.64 -14.81 -13.61
C ALA A 188 44.68 -14.54 -12.07
N GLY A 189 43.52 -14.60 -11.36
CA GLY A 189 43.44 -14.31 -9.93
C GLY A 189 43.73 -15.50 -8.99
N LEU A 190 43.94 -16.70 -9.51
CA LEU A 190 44.05 -17.91 -8.66
C LEU A 190 45.49 -18.40 -8.40
N VAL A 191 46.50 -17.70 -8.99
CA VAL A 191 47.90 -18.17 -8.87
C VAL A 191 48.71 -17.45 -7.77
N ASP A 192 48.20 -16.37 -7.16
CA ASP A 192 49.01 -15.53 -6.26
C ASP A 192 48.66 -15.67 -4.75
N ARG A 193 48.06 -16.78 -4.29
CA ARG A 193 47.76 -17.01 -2.86
C ARG A 193 48.51 -18.17 -2.22
N ARG A 194 49.63 -18.63 -2.78
CA ARG A 194 50.43 -19.73 -2.19
C ARG A 194 51.84 -19.33 -1.74
N SER A 195 52.15 -18.06 -1.57
CA SER A 195 53.45 -17.63 -1.04
C SER A 195 53.29 -16.45 -0.07
N ARG A 196 52.65 -16.72 1.10
CA ARG A 196 52.94 -16.00 2.37
C ARG A 196 52.47 -16.84 3.54
#